data_068790aee806801e1f1c2e8869bd2bc6
#
_entry.id   068790aee806801e1f1c2e8869bd2bc6
#
_cell.length_a   1.000
_cell.length_b   1.000
_cell.length_c   1.000
_cell.angle_alpha   90.00
_cell.angle_beta   90.00
_cell.angle_gamma   90.00
#
_symmetry.space_group_name_H-M   'P 1'
#
loop_
_entity.id
_entity.type
_entity.pdbx_description
1 polymer ?
#
loop_
_entity_poly.entity_id
_entity_poly.type
_entity_poly.pdbx_seq_one_letter_code
_entity_poly.pdbx_strand_id
1 'polypeptide(L)'
;MIRQMAFILGAVFLLIGVLGFVPSATTDGMLLGMFHVNPAHNFVHLLSGVVAVVAGLSGGSAPLWFFRVFGIIYGLVATLGFMGGSEPVLGMIANNRADVWLHALLSLVSLILGFLPIGHLRHAHA
;
A
#
# COMPACT_ATOMS: atom_id res chain seq x y z
N MET A 1 12.24 1.99 14.52
CA MET A 1 11.25 1.01 14.05
C MET A 1 10.37 1.52 12.91
N ILE A 2 9.77 2.69 12.99
CA ILE A 2 8.89 3.20 11.92
C ILE A 2 9.61 3.35 10.57
N ARG A 3 10.88 3.73 10.58
CA ARG A 3 11.72 3.81 9.40
C ARG A 3 11.91 2.45 8.74
N GLN A 4 12.20 1.42 9.54
CA GLN A 4 12.32 0.05 9.04
C GLN A 4 10.99 -0.45 8.46
N MET A 5 9.86 -0.11 9.08
CA MET A 5 8.54 -0.46 8.57
C MET A 5 8.28 0.20 7.21
N ALA A 6 8.73 1.43 6.99
CA ALA A 6 8.63 2.09 5.70
C ALA A 6 9.45 1.36 4.63
N PHE A 7 10.66 0.90 4.94
CA PHE A 7 11.47 0.11 4.01
C PHE A 7 10.84 -1.24 3.69
N ILE A 8 10.31 -1.95 4.71
CA ILE A 8 9.65 -3.25 4.52
C ILE A 8 8.43 -3.09 3.63
N LEU A 9 7.57 -2.13 3.93
CA LEU A 9 6.38 -1.86 3.14
C LEU A 9 6.74 -1.46 1.71
N GLY A 10 7.75 -0.61 1.56
CA GLY A 10 8.26 -0.20 0.25
C GLY A 10 8.75 -1.38 -0.58
N ALA A 11 9.54 -2.27 0.01
CA ALA A 11 10.04 -3.47 -0.67
C ALA A 11 8.89 -4.38 -1.10
N VAL A 12 7.90 -4.59 -0.24
CA VAL A 12 6.70 -5.41 -0.55
C VAL A 12 5.92 -4.79 -1.71
N PHE A 13 5.67 -3.48 -1.68
CA PHE A 13 4.94 -2.81 -2.76
C PHE A 13 5.69 -2.82 -4.10
N LEU A 14 7.00 -2.62 -4.07
CA LEU A 14 7.80 -2.73 -5.29
C LEU A 14 7.75 -4.16 -5.86
N LEU A 15 7.84 -5.17 -5.00
CA LEU A 15 7.77 -6.56 -5.42
C LEU A 15 6.42 -6.90 -6.05
N ILE A 16 5.31 -6.58 -5.38
CA ILE A 16 3.98 -6.90 -5.92
C ILE A 16 3.65 -6.06 -7.16
N GLY A 17 4.13 -4.83 -7.24
CA GLY A 17 3.98 -4.00 -8.43
C GLY A 17 4.68 -4.60 -9.65
N VAL A 18 5.90 -5.09 -9.47
CA VAL A 18 6.64 -5.79 -10.54
C VAL A 18 5.96 -7.11 -10.90
N LEU A 19 5.59 -7.92 -9.90
CA LEU A 19 4.92 -9.21 -10.14
C LEU A 19 3.61 -9.07 -10.89
N GLY A 20 2.91 -7.94 -10.75
CA GLY A 20 1.69 -7.65 -11.49
C GLY A 20 1.90 -7.55 -13.00
N PHE A 21 3.15 -7.35 -13.45
CA PHE A 21 3.53 -7.34 -14.86
C PHE A 21 4.14 -8.67 -15.34
N VAL A 22 4.39 -9.62 -14.42
CA VAL A 22 5.02 -10.89 -14.77
C VAL A 22 3.95 -11.93 -15.09
N PRO A 23 3.91 -12.47 -16.34
CA PRO A 23 2.83 -13.40 -16.76
C PRO A 23 2.74 -14.67 -15.91
N SER A 24 3.85 -15.20 -15.43
CA SER A 24 3.87 -16.42 -14.60
C SER A 24 3.30 -16.20 -13.19
N ALA A 25 3.30 -14.96 -12.70
CA ALA A 25 2.73 -14.59 -11.40
C ALA A 25 1.32 -13.98 -11.52
N THR A 26 0.96 -13.51 -12.73
CA THR A 26 -0.30 -12.79 -12.97
C THR A 26 -0.98 -13.37 -14.21
N THR A 27 -1.96 -14.22 -13.99
CA THR A 27 -2.72 -14.90 -15.06
C THR A 27 -4.14 -14.34 -15.10
N ASP A 28 -4.59 -13.94 -16.29
CA ASP A 28 -5.94 -13.38 -16.51
C ASP A 28 -6.24 -12.17 -15.59
N GLY A 29 -5.24 -11.34 -15.36
CA GLY A 29 -5.38 -10.17 -14.48
C GLY A 29 -5.40 -10.49 -12.99
N MET A 30 -5.11 -11.73 -12.61
CA MET A 30 -5.13 -12.16 -11.21
C MET A 30 -3.73 -12.45 -10.69
N LEU A 31 -3.19 -11.53 -9.91
CA LEU A 31 -1.90 -11.69 -9.23
C LEU A 31 -2.03 -12.81 -8.19
N LEU A 32 -1.18 -13.85 -8.31
CA LEU A 32 -1.19 -15.03 -7.45
C LEU A 32 -2.55 -15.72 -7.38
N GLY A 33 -3.40 -15.54 -8.40
CA GLY A 33 -4.74 -16.10 -8.44
C GLY A 33 -5.75 -15.46 -7.48
N MET A 34 -5.38 -14.38 -6.78
CA MET A 34 -6.20 -13.75 -5.73
C MET A 34 -6.56 -12.30 -6.00
N PHE A 35 -5.58 -11.48 -6.39
CA PHE A 35 -5.74 -10.03 -6.48
C PHE A 35 -5.95 -9.60 -7.91
N HIS A 36 -7.04 -8.87 -8.17
CA HIS A 36 -7.30 -8.33 -9.49
C HIS A 36 -6.41 -7.11 -9.72
N VAL A 37 -5.52 -7.19 -10.69
CA VAL A 37 -4.59 -6.13 -11.04
C VAL A 37 -4.68 -5.77 -12.52
N ASN A 38 -4.26 -4.56 -12.85
CA ASN A 38 -4.06 -4.07 -14.20
C ASN A 38 -2.87 -3.12 -14.18
N PRO A 39 -2.39 -2.58 -15.34
CA PRO A 39 -1.26 -1.67 -15.33
C PRO A 39 -1.43 -0.48 -14.38
N ALA A 40 -2.61 0.14 -14.31
CA ALA A 40 -2.87 1.25 -13.40
C ALA A 40 -2.68 0.83 -11.94
N HIS A 41 -3.22 -0.30 -11.52
CA HIS A 41 -3.07 -0.87 -10.18
C HIS A 41 -1.60 -1.17 -9.87
N ASN A 42 -0.88 -1.78 -10.81
CA ASN A 42 0.53 -2.09 -10.66
C ASN A 42 1.38 -0.82 -10.49
N PHE A 43 1.09 0.23 -11.25
CA PHE A 43 1.79 1.52 -11.12
C PHE A 43 1.51 2.19 -9.77
N VAL A 44 0.29 2.09 -9.24
CA VAL A 44 -0.03 2.60 -7.90
C VAL A 44 0.82 1.88 -6.85
N HIS A 45 0.98 0.55 -6.97
CA HIS A 45 1.85 -0.21 -6.06
C HIS A 45 3.31 0.22 -6.19
N LEU A 46 3.83 0.37 -7.40
CA LEU A 46 5.21 0.82 -7.63
C LEU A 46 5.44 2.23 -7.05
N LEU A 47 4.51 3.15 -7.30
CA LEU A 47 4.59 4.51 -6.77
C LEU A 47 4.55 4.51 -5.23
N SER A 48 3.64 3.74 -4.64
CA SER A 48 3.56 3.59 -3.18
C SER A 48 4.86 3.05 -2.59
N GLY A 49 5.47 2.07 -3.27
CA GLY A 49 6.74 1.49 -2.86
C GLY A 49 7.90 2.49 -2.91
N VAL A 50 7.99 3.25 -4.00
CA VAL A 50 9.02 4.30 -4.15
C VAL A 50 8.87 5.37 -3.07
N VAL A 51 7.66 5.85 -2.83
CA VAL A 51 7.41 6.88 -1.81
C VAL A 51 7.75 6.36 -0.41
N ALA A 52 7.41 5.10 -0.11
CA ALA A 52 7.76 4.49 1.17
C ALA A 52 9.28 4.40 1.38
N VAL A 53 10.02 3.97 0.36
CA VAL A 53 11.49 3.88 0.41
C VAL A 53 12.10 5.28 0.57
N VAL A 54 11.64 6.26 -0.18
CA VAL A 54 12.10 7.65 -0.07
C VAL A 54 11.84 8.20 1.33
N ALA A 55 10.67 7.94 1.90
CA ALA A 55 10.37 8.34 3.28
C ALA A 55 11.33 7.70 4.28
N GLY A 56 11.62 6.41 4.11
CA GLY A 56 12.61 5.70 4.93
C GLY A 56 14.01 6.29 4.80
N LEU A 57 14.45 6.60 3.58
CA LEU A 57 15.76 7.22 3.32
C LEU A 57 15.86 8.62 3.88
N SER A 58 14.80 9.40 3.81
CA SER A 58 14.76 10.77 4.34
C SER A 58 14.87 10.82 5.85
N GLY A 59 14.34 9.82 6.55
CA GLY A 59 14.39 9.77 8.01
C GLY A 59 13.56 10.86 8.69
N GLY A 60 13.90 11.18 9.93
CA GLY A 60 13.18 12.19 10.72
C GLY A 60 11.69 11.89 10.81
N SER A 61 10.85 12.87 10.52
CA SER A 61 9.37 12.72 10.55
C SER A 61 8.78 12.16 9.25
N ALA A 62 9.56 11.98 8.19
CA ALA A 62 9.07 11.55 6.89
C ALA A 62 8.36 10.17 6.93
N PRO A 63 8.90 9.13 7.59
CA PRO A 63 8.20 7.86 7.72
C PRO A 63 6.84 7.98 8.43
N LEU A 64 6.77 8.83 9.46
CA LEU A 64 5.53 9.07 10.20
C LEU A 64 4.46 9.68 9.30
N TRP A 65 4.82 10.71 8.56
CA TRP A 65 3.91 11.36 7.62
C TRP A 65 3.52 10.45 6.48
N PHE A 66 4.44 9.62 6.01
CA PHE A 66 4.12 8.60 5.01
C PHE A 66 2.98 7.69 5.50
N PHE A 67 3.08 7.14 6.71
CA PHE A 67 2.04 6.25 7.22
C PHE A 67 0.71 6.95 7.46
N ARG A 68 0.73 8.20 7.88
CA ARG A 68 -0.48 9.02 8.04
C ARG A 68 -1.22 9.21 6.72
N VAL A 69 -0.49 9.70 5.72
CA VAL A 69 -1.07 9.99 4.39
C VAL A 69 -1.46 8.70 3.68
N PHE A 70 -0.57 7.72 3.67
CA PHE A 70 -0.79 6.41 3.06
C PHE A 70 -2.00 5.70 3.67
N GLY A 71 -2.12 5.70 5.00
CA GLY A 71 -3.25 5.09 5.69
C GLY A 71 -4.58 5.72 5.30
N ILE A 72 -4.63 7.04 5.20
CA ILE A 72 -5.84 7.76 4.77
C ILE A 72 -6.18 7.43 3.32
N ILE A 73 -5.20 7.48 2.41
CA ILE A 73 -5.42 7.20 0.98
C ILE A 73 -5.90 5.76 0.78
N TYR A 74 -5.23 4.79 1.38
CA TYR A 74 -5.63 3.38 1.23
C TYR A 74 -6.95 3.06 1.91
N GLY A 75 -7.31 3.77 2.98
CA GLY A 75 -8.64 3.69 3.58
C GLY A 75 -9.74 4.19 2.64
N LEU A 76 -9.49 5.28 1.94
CA LEU A 76 -10.40 5.79 0.90
C LEU A 76 -10.50 4.82 -0.28
N VAL A 77 -9.38 4.28 -0.73
CA VAL A 77 -9.35 3.28 -1.82
C VAL A 77 -10.14 2.02 -1.42
N ALA A 78 -9.95 1.51 -0.21
CA ALA A 78 -10.70 0.36 0.30
C ALA A 78 -12.21 0.66 0.35
N THR A 79 -12.61 1.84 0.82
CA THR A 79 -14.00 2.26 0.89
C THR A 79 -14.63 2.34 -0.51
N LEU A 80 -13.95 2.98 -1.45
CA LEU A 80 -14.41 3.08 -2.83
C LEU A 80 -14.50 1.71 -3.50
N GLY A 81 -13.52 0.84 -3.23
CA GLY A 81 -13.51 -0.53 -3.74
C GLY A 81 -14.66 -1.36 -3.19
N PHE A 82 -14.95 -1.23 -1.89
CA PHE A 82 -16.08 -1.91 -1.26
C PHE A 82 -17.41 -1.45 -1.84
N MET A 83 -17.58 -0.15 -2.04
CA MET A 83 -18.83 0.42 -2.58
C MET A 83 -19.05 0.06 -4.06
N GLY A 84 -17.97 -0.02 -4.84
CA GLY A 84 -18.02 -0.30 -6.27
C GLY A 84 -18.13 -1.77 -6.63
N GLY A 85 -18.00 -2.68 -5.67
CA GLY A 85 -18.02 -4.13 -5.94
C GLY A 85 -16.84 -4.55 -6.81
N SER A 86 -17.12 -5.11 -8.01
CA SER A 86 -16.08 -5.52 -8.96
C SER A 86 -15.70 -4.43 -9.97
N GLU A 87 -16.33 -3.26 -9.89
CA GLU A 87 -15.99 -2.16 -10.77
C GLU A 87 -14.60 -1.58 -10.43
N PRO A 88 -13.83 -1.13 -11.43
CA PRO A 88 -12.54 -0.49 -11.16
C PRO A 88 -12.70 0.75 -10.29
N VAL A 89 -11.81 0.91 -9.31
CA VAL A 89 -11.75 2.11 -8.48
C VAL A 89 -11.42 3.30 -9.37
N LEU A 90 -12.21 4.36 -9.26
CA LEU A 90 -12.10 5.58 -10.10
C LEU A 90 -12.15 5.29 -11.61
N GLY A 91 -12.75 4.17 -12.01
CA GLY A 91 -12.83 3.74 -13.40
C GLY A 91 -11.51 3.25 -14.02
N MET A 92 -10.43 3.14 -13.22
CA MET A 92 -9.09 2.85 -13.72
C MET A 92 -8.40 1.67 -13.04
N ILE A 93 -8.54 1.56 -11.73
CA ILE A 93 -7.74 0.63 -10.92
C ILE A 93 -8.54 -0.65 -10.71
N ALA A 94 -8.06 -1.77 -11.27
CA ALA A 94 -8.68 -3.07 -11.08
C ALA A 94 -8.89 -3.39 -9.60
N ASN A 95 -10.03 -3.97 -9.28
CA ASN A 95 -10.46 -4.17 -7.90
C ASN A 95 -11.29 -5.44 -7.78
N ASN A 96 -11.09 -6.19 -6.70
CA ASN A 96 -11.97 -7.26 -6.28
C ASN A 96 -12.04 -7.30 -4.75
N ARG A 97 -12.76 -8.27 -4.19
CA ARG A 97 -12.94 -8.37 -2.74
C ARG A 97 -11.61 -8.58 -1.99
N ALA A 98 -10.71 -9.39 -2.54
CA ALA A 98 -9.38 -9.60 -1.93
C ALA A 98 -8.57 -8.29 -1.88
N ASP A 99 -8.63 -7.49 -2.94
CA ASP A 99 -7.99 -6.17 -2.97
C ASP A 99 -8.56 -5.25 -1.89
N VAL A 100 -9.88 -5.23 -1.71
CA VAL A 100 -10.54 -4.41 -0.68
C VAL A 100 -10.04 -4.77 0.72
N TRP A 101 -9.99 -6.06 1.04
CA TRP A 101 -9.51 -6.51 2.35
C TRP A 101 -8.03 -6.19 2.57
N LEU A 102 -7.20 -6.37 1.54
CA LEU A 102 -5.78 -6.03 1.62
C LEU A 102 -5.59 -4.53 1.86
N HIS A 103 -6.27 -3.70 1.09
CA HIS A 103 -6.18 -2.24 1.24
C HIS A 103 -6.70 -1.76 2.60
N ALA A 104 -7.78 -2.37 3.10
CA ALA A 104 -8.30 -2.07 4.43
C ALA A 104 -7.30 -2.43 5.53
N LEU A 105 -6.65 -3.59 5.43
CA LEU A 105 -5.61 -4.01 6.38
C LEU A 105 -4.40 -3.07 6.34
N LEU A 106 -3.91 -2.74 5.14
CA LEU A 106 -2.79 -1.82 4.96
C LEU A 106 -3.11 -0.43 5.52
N SER A 107 -4.33 0.04 5.31
CA SER A 107 -4.81 1.31 5.88
C SER A 107 -4.80 1.26 7.41
N LEU A 108 -5.37 0.22 8.00
CA LEU A 108 -5.46 0.08 9.45
C LEU A 108 -4.06 0.08 10.09
N VAL A 109 -3.16 -0.76 9.59
CA VAL A 109 -1.77 -0.83 10.10
C VAL A 109 -1.07 0.53 9.95
N SER A 110 -1.24 1.17 8.81
CA SER A 110 -0.61 2.48 8.54
C SER A 110 -1.15 3.58 9.46
N LEU A 111 -2.46 3.60 9.71
CA LEU A 111 -3.07 4.57 10.63
C LEU A 111 -2.62 4.35 12.08
N ILE A 112 -2.48 3.08 12.49
CA ILE A 112 -1.93 2.74 13.80
C ILE A 112 -0.50 3.28 13.92
N LEU A 113 0.36 2.99 12.95
CA LEU A 113 1.75 3.47 12.95
C LEU A 113 1.85 4.99 12.85
N GLY A 114 0.93 5.62 12.13
CA GLY A 114 0.94 7.06 11.90
C GLY A 114 0.38 7.90 13.04
N PHE A 115 -0.69 7.46 13.67
CA PHE A 115 -1.46 8.31 14.60
C PHE A 115 -1.44 7.85 16.05
N LEU A 116 -1.30 6.55 16.35
CA LEU A 116 -1.29 6.12 17.74
C LEU A 116 0.06 6.43 18.40
N PRO A 117 0.04 6.80 19.70
CA PRO A 117 1.26 7.10 20.45
C PRO A 117 2.01 5.82 20.79
N ILE A 118 2.65 5.22 19.81
CA ILE A 118 3.54 4.09 20.02
C ILE A 118 4.87 4.63 20.53
N GLY A 119 4.83 5.20 21.69
CA GLY A 119 5.82 5.93 22.48
C GLY A 119 7.26 5.83 22.02
N HIS A 120 7.99 4.89 22.59
CA HIS A 120 9.40 4.64 22.31
C HIS A 120 9.70 4.24 20.86
N LEU A 121 8.71 3.82 20.09
CA LEU A 121 8.93 3.39 18.71
C LEU A 121 9.08 4.57 17.75
N ARG A 122 8.58 5.75 18.13
CA ARG A 122 8.67 6.96 17.31
C ARG A 122 9.96 7.76 17.57
N HIS A 123 10.51 7.65 18.79
CA HIS A 123 11.66 8.45 19.21
C HIS A 123 13.00 7.74 19.04
N ALA A 124 13.02 6.44 18.78
CA ALA A 124 14.25 5.66 18.68
C ALA A 124 15.15 6.02 17.49
N HIS A 125 14.72 6.90 16.59
CA HIS A 125 15.41 7.25 15.35
C HIS A 125 15.18 8.72 14.92
N ALA A 126 14.97 9.57 15.90
CA ALA A 126 14.94 11.02 15.65
C ALA A 126 16.33 11.57 15.38
#